data_b61dc9d1c344c967d5ea7aca2593ca3b
#
_entry.id   b61dc9d1c344c967d5ea7aca2593ca3b
#
_cell.length_a   1.000
_cell.length_b   1.000
_cell.length_c   1.000
_cell.angle_alpha   90.00
_cell.angle_beta   90.00
_cell.angle_gamma   90.00
#
_symmetry.space_group_name_H-M   'P 1'
#
loop_
_entity.id
_entity.type
_entity.pdbx_description
1 polymer ?
#
loop_
_entity_poly.entity_id
_entity_poly.type
_entity_poly.pdbx_seq_one_letter_code
_entity_poly.pdbx_strand_id
1 'polypeptide(L)'
;MMQLLILSLLHLIMNTLYPALEQYLQKRSSEFNQISHERKEQLRIFAEHIRQLHHKQGEVPITFICTHNSRRSHFAQVWMTVAAYNAGLDYIRCYSGGTEATACNPRTIAALQRAGFQVSTHRDGDNPHYQIRFAPDVPAVIAYSKVYDAAENPQEGFIAVMTCSQADEACPAVRGAAARVALPYEDPKKADGTPQEASTYDARCAQIAREMLYVVSLLAPAK
;
A
#
# COMPACT_ATOMS: atom_id res chain seq x y z
N MET A 1 25.39 28.14 -10.98
CA MET A 1 24.41 28.54 -9.96
C MET A 1 22.96 28.51 -10.46
N MET A 2 22.66 29.07 -11.63
CA MET A 2 21.29 29.08 -12.21
C MET A 2 20.76 27.66 -12.58
N GLN A 3 21.62 26.75 -13.03
CA GLN A 3 21.25 25.36 -13.39
C GLN A 3 20.89 24.47 -12.19
N LEU A 4 21.50 24.72 -11.02
CA LEU A 4 21.18 24.04 -9.77
C LEU A 4 19.83 24.50 -9.16
N LEU A 5 19.48 25.77 -9.35
CA LEU A 5 18.18 26.31 -8.94
C LEU A 5 17.03 25.76 -9.82
N ILE A 6 17.25 25.57 -11.13
CA ILE A 6 16.27 25.00 -12.04
C ILE A 6 16.01 23.51 -11.73
N LEU A 7 17.04 22.74 -11.42
CA LEU A 7 16.92 21.35 -10.98
C LEU A 7 16.21 21.22 -9.63
N SER A 8 16.43 22.15 -8.69
CA SER A 8 15.74 22.19 -7.40
C SER A 8 14.25 22.58 -7.58
N LEU A 9 13.93 23.51 -8.47
CA LEU A 9 12.54 23.87 -8.78
C LEU A 9 11.80 22.74 -9.53
N LEU A 10 12.46 22.03 -10.45
CA LEU A 10 11.89 20.89 -11.15
C LEU A 10 11.61 19.72 -10.18
N HIS A 11 12.43 19.51 -9.16
CA HIS A 11 12.18 18.50 -8.12
C HIS A 11 10.99 18.85 -7.21
N LEU A 12 10.72 20.14 -7.02
CA LEU A 12 9.56 20.61 -6.24
C LEU A 12 8.21 20.44 -6.98
N ILE A 13 8.23 20.27 -8.30
CA ILE A 13 7.02 20.14 -9.13
C ILE A 13 6.57 18.68 -9.28
N MET A 14 7.42 17.70 -8.96
CA MET A 14 7.21 16.31 -9.38
C MET A 14 6.39 15.42 -8.43
N ASN A 15 6.02 15.86 -7.22
CA ASN A 15 5.29 15.00 -6.28
C ASN A 15 4.04 15.70 -5.69
N THR A 16 3.21 16.30 -6.54
CA THR A 16 2.00 16.99 -6.08
C THR A 16 0.85 16.00 -5.93
N LEU A 17 0.57 15.63 -4.70
CA LEU A 17 -0.62 14.85 -4.37
C LEU A 17 -1.89 15.72 -4.46
N TYR A 18 -3.05 15.08 -4.55
CA TYR A 18 -4.31 15.82 -4.36
C TYR A 18 -4.35 16.45 -2.96
N PRO A 19 -4.81 17.71 -2.80
CA PRO A 19 -4.70 18.44 -1.54
C PRO A 19 -5.32 17.74 -0.33
N ALA A 20 -6.48 17.08 -0.50
CA ALA A 20 -7.12 16.33 0.57
C ALA A 20 -6.28 15.12 1.01
N LEU A 21 -5.65 14.44 0.06
CA LEU A 21 -4.77 13.31 0.33
C LEU A 21 -3.47 13.75 1.01
N GLU A 22 -2.90 14.88 0.61
CA GLU A 22 -1.72 15.45 1.26
C GLU A 22 -1.99 15.76 2.73
N GLN A 23 -3.12 16.42 3.04
CA GLN A 23 -3.55 16.66 4.42
C GLN A 23 -3.73 15.36 5.20
N TYR A 24 -4.29 14.34 4.55
CA TYR A 24 -4.44 13.02 5.18
C TYR A 24 -3.08 12.39 5.51
N LEU A 25 -2.11 12.43 4.60
CA LEU A 25 -0.76 11.93 4.83
C LEU A 25 -0.06 12.67 5.98
N GLN A 26 -0.13 14.00 6.02
CA GLN A 26 0.45 14.82 7.09
C GLN A 26 -0.11 14.40 8.45
N LYS A 27 -1.44 14.22 8.54
CA LYS A 27 -2.08 13.73 9.76
C LYS A 27 -1.59 12.32 10.14
N ARG A 28 -1.50 11.38 9.18
CA ARG A 28 -1.03 10.01 9.48
C ARG A 28 0.44 9.99 9.91
N SER A 29 1.29 10.83 9.32
CA SER A 29 2.71 10.95 9.70
C SER A 29 2.89 11.49 11.13
N SER A 30 2.02 12.37 11.60
CA SER A 30 2.07 12.88 12.99
C SER A 30 1.64 11.84 14.03
N GLU A 31 1.11 10.69 13.62
CA GLU A 31 0.56 9.65 14.50
C GLU A 31 1.50 8.44 14.70
N PHE A 32 2.78 8.52 14.36
CA PHE A 32 3.73 7.40 14.53
C PHE A 32 3.91 6.96 15.99
N ASN A 33 3.59 7.81 16.95
CA ASN A 33 3.55 7.46 18.36
C ASN A 33 2.42 6.49 18.73
N GLN A 34 1.37 6.37 17.90
CA GLN A 34 0.28 5.41 18.09
C GLN A 34 0.63 3.99 17.61
N ILE A 35 1.77 3.80 16.92
CA ILE A 35 2.27 2.48 16.54
C ILE A 35 2.95 1.88 17.77
N SER A 36 2.50 0.70 18.22
CA SER A 36 3.12 0.01 19.36
C SER A 36 4.59 -0.34 19.08
N HIS A 37 5.36 -0.53 20.15
CA HIS A 37 6.78 -0.91 20.02
C HIS A 37 6.95 -2.21 19.24
N GLU A 38 6.18 -3.22 19.56
CA GLU A 38 6.20 -4.52 18.88
C GLU A 38 5.88 -4.37 17.38
N ARG A 39 4.85 -3.56 17.04
CA ARG A 39 4.49 -3.31 15.64
C ARG A 39 5.58 -2.54 14.89
N LYS A 40 6.25 -1.59 15.54
CA LYS A 40 7.40 -0.89 14.98
C LYS A 40 8.54 -1.84 14.63
N GLU A 41 8.81 -2.86 15.45
CA GLU A 41 9.83 -3.86 15.13
C GLU A 41 9.47 -4.66 13.88
N GLN A 42 8.22 -5.10 13.73
CA GLN A 42 7.76 -5.78 12.51
C GLN A 42 7.93 -4.89 11.26
N LEU A 43 7.59 -3.61 11.38
CA LEU A 43 7.75 -2.63 10.29
C LEU A 43 9.22 -2.33 9.97
N ARG A 44 10.13 -2.34 10.96
CA ARG A 44 11.59 -2.23 10.75
C ARG A 44 12.15 -3.44 10.00
N ILE A 45 11.71 -4.65 10.34
CA ILE A 45 12.08 -5.86 9.60
C ILE A 45 11.63 -5.75 8.14
N PHE A 46 10.42 -5.25 7.90
CA PHE A 46 9.95 -5.01 6.53
C PHE A 46 10.81 -3.98 5.79
N ALA A 47 11.11 -2.85 6.42
CA ALA A 47 12.00 -1.83 5.83
C ALA A 47 13.40 -2.40 5.53
N GLU A 48 13.93 -3.28 6.37
CA GLU A 48 15.22 -3.91 6.16
C GLU A 48 15.21 -4.85 4.95
N HIS A 49 14.17 -5.65 4.76
CA HIS A 49 14.01 -6.46 3.54
C HIS A 49 13.94 -5.60 2.27
N ILE A 50 13.30 -4.43 2.33
CA ILE A 50 13.27 -3.48 1.21
C ILE A 50 14.68 -3.00 0.89
N ARG A 51 15.48 -2.59 1.89
CA ARG A 51 16.88 -2.16 1.67
C ARG A 51 17.73 -3.26 1.06
N GLN A 52 17.66 -4.47 1.62
CA GLN A 52 18.43 -5.62 1.15
C GLN A 52 18.10 -5.96 -0.30
N LEU A 53 16.80 -5.97 -0.64
CA LEU A 53 16.38 -6.27 -1.98
C LEU A 53 16.77 -5.16 -2.96
N HIS A 54 16.64 -3.88 -2.56
CA HIS A 54 17.08 -2.74 -3.35
C HIS A 54 18.59 -2.82 -3.65
N HIS A 55 19.41 -3.13 -2.65
CA HIS A 55 20.85 -3.33 -2.82
C HIS A 55 21.19 -4.46 -3.80
N LYS A 56 20.37 -5.52 -3.81
CA LYS A 56 20.62 -6.72 -4.61
C LYS A 56 20.23 -6.55 -6.08
N GLN A 57 19.10 -5.89 -6.37
CA GLN A 57 18.51 -5.89 -7.70
C GLN A 57 18.02 -4.52 -8.19
N GLY A 58 18.15 -3.46 -7.40
CA GLY A 58 17.71 -2.11 -7.74
C GLY A 58 16.22 -1.88 -7.53
N GLU A 59 15.36 -2.52 -8.30
CA GLU A 59 13.91 -2.44 -8.14
C GLU A 59 13.40 -3.36 -7.03
N VAL A 60 12.39 -2.91 -6.28
CA VAL A 60 11.80 -3.66 -5.17
C VAL A 60 10.32 -3.90 -5.42
N PRO A 61 9.96 -5.04 -6.06
CA PRO A 61 8.57 -5.45 -6.15
C PRO A 61 8.06 -5.93 -4.78
N ILE A 62 6.87 -5.46 -4.38
CA ILE A 62 6.22 -5.83 -3.12
C ILE A 62 4.80 -6.29 -3.44
N THR A 63 4.46 -7.52 -3.08
CA THR A 63 3.10 -8.05 -3.23
C THR A 63 2.44 -8.19 -1.87
N PHE A 64 1.38 -7.40 -1.63
CA PHE A 64 0.56 -7.49 -0.43
C PHE A 64 -0.50 -8.57 -0.61
N ILE A 65 -0.53 -9.54 0.29
CA ILE A 65 -1.34 -10.76 0.17
C ILE A 65 -2.32 -10.85 1.35
N CYS A 66 -3.59 -11.08 1.07
CA CYS A 66 -4.60 -11.50 2.03
C CYS A 66 -5.39 -12.69 1.45
N THR A 67 -6.42 -13.20 2.12
CA THR A 67 -7.18 -14.33 1.60
C THR A 67 -7.83 -14.01 0.25
N HIS A 68 -8.68 -12.98 0.16
CA HIS A 68 -9.54 -12.74 -1.00
C HIS A 68 -9.09 -11.60 -1.93
N ASN A 69 -7.97 -10.93 -1.66
CA ASN A 69 -7.58 -9.68 -2.36
C ASN A 69 -8.76 -8.68 -2.49
N SER A 70 -9.43 -8.43 -1.37
CA SER A 70 -10.68 -7.67 -1.34
C SER A 70 -10.58 -6.37 -0.55
N ARG A 71 -9.79 -6.34 0.54
CA ARG A 71 -9.72 -5.21 1.48
C ARG A 71 -8.28 -4.86 1.87
N ARG A 72 -7.69 -5.62 2.81
CA ARG A 72 -6.41 -5.32 3.50
C ARG A 72 -5.23 -5.20 2.55
N SER A 73 -5.10 -6.11 1.60
CA SER A 73 -4.03 -6.09 0.60
C SER A 73 -4.15 -4.89 -0.36
N HIS A 74 -5.37 -4.46 -0.74
CA HIS A 74 -5.57 -3.25 -1.52
C HIS A 74 -5.20 -1.99 -0.74
N PHE A 75 -5.63 -1.86 0.52
CA PHE A 75 -5.20 -0.74 1.36
C PHE A 75 -3.67 -0.67 1.43
N ALA A 76 -3.02 -1.82 1.68
CA ALA A 76 -1.57 -1.84 1.82
C ALA A 76 -0.83 -1.50 0.52
N GLN A 77 -1.27 -2.05 -0.62
CA GLN A 77 -0.73 -1.71 -1.94
C GLN A 77 -0.85 -0.21 -2.21
N VAL A 78 -2.06 0.34 -2.08
CA VAL A 78 -2.32 1.75 -2.40
C VAL A 78 -1.53 2.68 -1.50
N TRP A 79 -1.52 2.44 -0.18
CA TRP A 79 -0.82 3.29 0.77
C TRP A 79 0.70 3.21 0.65
N MET A 80 1.26 2.02 0.37
CA MET A 80 2.70 1.90 0.12
C MET A 80 3.11 2.59 -1.17
N THR A 81 2.29 2.50 -2.23
CA THR A 81 2.52 3.22 -3.49
C THR A 81 2.58 4.72 -3.25
N VAL A 82 1.60 5.28 -2.53
CA VAL A 82 1.55 6.73 -2.26
C VAL A 82 2.67 7.17 -1.33
N ALA A 83 2.96 6.39 -0.29
CA ALA A 83 4.05 6.70 0.65
C ALA A 83 5.42 6.72 -0.06
N ALA A 84 5.69 5.72 -0.91
CA ALA A 84 6.91 5.65 -1.70
C ALA A 84 7.02 6.82 -2.69
N TYR A 85 5.95 7.12 -3.42
CA TYR A 85 5.90 8.26 -4.33
C TYR A 85 6.18 9.58 -3.60
N ASN A 86 5.51 9.84 -2.47
CA ASN A 86 5.68 11.07 -1.69
C ASN A 86 7.10 11.24 -1.14
N ALA A 87 7.83 10.15 -0.93
CA ALA A 87 9.22 10.14 -0.46
C ALA A 87 10.26 10.07 -1.59
N GLY A 88 9.85 10.02 -2.86
CA GLY A 88 10.76 9.89 -4.00
C GLY A 88 11.45 8.52 -4.09
N LEU A 89 10.85 7.48 -3.54
CA LEU A 89 11.37 6.10 -3.59
C LEU A 89 10.79 5.36 -4.82
N ASP A 90 11.18 5.80 -6.00
CA ASP A 90 10.68 5.35 -7.29
C ASP A 90 11.10 3.91 -7.68
N TYR A 91 12.00 3.31 -6.92
CA TYR A 91 12.40 1.92 -7.06
C TYR A 91 11.39 0.92 -6.43
N ILE A 92 10.40 1.38 -5.65
CA ILE A 92 9.38 0.54 -5.02
C ILE A 92 8.20 0.35 -5.96
N ARG A 93 7.85 -0.90 -6.25
CA ARG A 93 6.69 -1.29 -7.07
C ARG A 93 5.72 -2.13 -6.23
N CYS A 94 4.49 -1.66 -6.09
CA CYS A 94 3.50 -2.29 -5.21
C CYS A 94 2.41 -3.03 -5.99
N TYR A 95 2.17 -4.26 -5.57
CA TYR A 95 1.18 -5.17 -6.12
C TYR A 95 0.29 -5.71 -5.00
N SER A 96 -0.83 -6.30 -5.35
CA SER A 96 -1.65 -7.05 -4.40
C SER A 96 -2.21 -8.33 -5.01
N GLY A 97 -2.52 -9.29 -4.14
CA GLY A 97 -3.17 -10.52 -4.52
C GLY A 97 -3.84 -11.20 -3.32
N GLY A 98 -4.54 -12.28 -3.60
CA GLY A 98 -5.13 -13.16 -2.61
C GLY A 98 -4.62 -14.58 -2.73
N THR A 99 -4.89 -15.41 -1.74
CA THR A 99 -4.81 -16.86 -1.90
C THR A 99 -5.96 -17.38 -2.77
N GLU A 100 -7.03 -16.61 -2.85
CA GLU A 100 -8.18 -16.77 -3.77
C GLU A 100 -8.58 -15.40 -4.33
N ALA A 101 -9.26 -15.41 -5.47
CA ALA A 101 -9.83 -14.22 -6.09
C ALA A 101 -11.34 -14.18 -5.88
N THR A 102 -11.87 -13.00 -5.51
CA THR A 102 -13.30 -12.73 -5.37
C THR A 102 -13.66 -11.40 -6.04
N ALA A 103 -13.76 -10.32 -5.26
CA ALA A 103 -13.96 -8.97 -5.76
C ALA A 103 -13.27 -7.92 -4.86
N CYS A 104 -12.81 -6.83 -5.47
CA CYS A 104 -12.41 -5.65 -4.70
C CYS A 104 -13.63 -5.04 -4.01
N ASN A 105 -13.61 -4.95 -2.68
CA ASN A 105 -14.78 -4.56 -1.90
C ASN A 105 -15.09 -3.06 -2.06
N PRO A 106 -16.34 -2.67 -2.41
CA PRO A 106 -16.70 -1.26 -2.60
C PRO A 106 -16.52 -0.40 -1.33
N ARG A 107 -16.61 -0.98 -0.14
CA ARG A 107 -16.33 -0.27 1.13
C ARG A 107 -14.86 0.10 1.27
N THR A 108 -13.95 -0.73 0.74
CA THR A 108 -12.51 -0.41 0.65
C THR A 108 -12.32 0.82 -0.23
N ILE A 109 -12.98 0.86 -1.37
CA ILE A 109 -12.94 1.99 -2.31
C ILE A 109 -13.53 3.25 -1.66
N ALA A 110 -14.68 3.15 -1.01
CA ALA A 110 -15.31 4.27 -0.32
C ALA A 110 -14.39 4.86 0.79
N ALA A 111 -13.68 4.02 1.54
CA ALA A 111 -12.72 4.49 2.54
C ALA A 111 -11.52 5.21 1.91
N LEU A 112 -11.00 4.74 0.77
CA LEU A 112 -9.95 5.44 0.03
C LEU A 112 -10.43 6.79 -0.52
N GLN A 113 -11.66 6.87 -1.02
CA GLN A 113 -12.26 8.14 -1.45
C GLN A 113 -12.36 9.14 -0.30
N ARG A 114 -12.80 8.71 0.88
CA ARG A 114 -12.83 9.57 2.08
C ARG A 114 -11.44 9.99 2.56
N ALA A 115 -10.42 9.19 2.27
CA ALA A 115 -9.02 9.56 2.53
C ALA A 115 -8.43 10.57 1.52
N GLY A 116 -9.17 10.90 0.44
CA GLY A 116 -8.76 11.92 -0.54
C GLY A 116 -8.32 11.38 -1.90
N PHE A 117 -8.44 10.07 -2.16
CA PHE A 117 -8.19 9.52 -3.48
C PHE A 117 -9.34 9.84 -4.45
N GLN A 118 -9.00 10.06 -5.71
CA GLN A 118 -9.98 10.09 -6.79
C GLN A 118 -10.11 8.68 -7.37
N VAL A 119 -11.32 8.14 -7.36
CA VAL A 119 -11.57 6.79 -7.83
C VAL A 119 -12.67 6.77 -8.89
N SER A 120 -12.41 6.06 -9.97
CA SER A 120 -13.39 5.76 -11.01
C SER A 120 -13.43 4.26 -11.29
N THR A 121 -14.59 3.76 -11.72
CA THR A 121 -14.71 2.38 -12.21
C THR A 121 -14.19 2.32 -13.63
N HIS A 122 -13.24 1.42 -13.89
CA HIS A 122 -12.66 1.21 -15.21
C HIS A 122 -13.37 0.07 -15.95
N ARG A 123 -13.80 -0.94 -15.20
CA ARG A 123 -14.55 -2.10 -15.70
C ARG A 123 -15.56 -2.53 -14.65
N ASP A 124 -16.81 -2.66 -15.05
CA ASP A 124 -17.90 -3.17 -14.20
C ASP A 124 -17.96 -4.71 -14.22
N GLY A 125 -18.78 -5.28 -13.35
CA GLY A 125 -19.03 -6.71 -13.24
C GLY A 125 -18.87 -7.24 -11.81
N ASP A 126 -18.85 -8.57 -11.68
CA ASP A 126 -18.73 -9.23 -10.37
C ASP A 126 -17.39 -8.97 -9.68
N ASN A 127 -16.35 -8.66 -10.44
CA ASN A 127 -15.05 -8.22 -9.94
C ASN A 127 -14.68 -6.90 -10.62
N PRO A 128 -15.20 -5.77 -10.15
CA PRO A 128 -14.98 -4.47 -10.79
C PRO A 128 -13.52 -4.04 -10.68
N HIS A 129 -13.02 -3.39 -11.73
CA HIS A 129 -11.70 -2.78 -11.77
C HIS A 129 -11.82 -1.29 -11.47
N TYR A 130 -11.15 -0.84 -10.44
CA TYR A 130 -11.12 0.57 -10.03
C TYR A 130 -9.78 1.22 -10.41
N GLN A 131 -9.84 2.43 -10.96
CA GLN A 131 -8.70 3.32 -11.13
C GLN A 131 -8.61 4.22 -9.91
N ILE A 132 -7.55 4.06 -9.12
CA ILE A 132 -7.31 4.84 -7.91
C ILE A 132 -6.19 5.85 -8.21
N ARG A 133 -6.52 7.13 -8.27
CA ARG A 133 -5.59 8.24 -8.53
C ARG A 133 -5.28 8.97 -7.25
N PHE A 134 -4.02 9.34 -7.08
CA PHE A 134 -3.51 10.07 -5.92
C PHE A 134 -2.79 11.37 -6.31
N ALA A 135 -2.47 11.55 -7.57
CA ALA A 135 -1.84 12.73 -8.15
C ALA A 135 -2.30 12.91 -9.61
N PRO A 136 -2.21 14.15 -10.19
CA PRO A 136 -2.69 14.44 -11.55
C PRO A 136 -1.91 13.67 -12.63
N ASP A 137 -0.58 13.66 -12.52
CA ASP A 137 0.33 13.27 -13.60
C ASP A 137 1.00 11.90 -13.38
N VAL A 138 0.40 11.05 -12.53
CA VAL A 138 0.87 9.68 -12.27
C VAL A 138 -0.15 8.66 -12.73
N PRO A 139 0.29 7.49 -13.23
CA PRO A 139 -0.60 6.39 -13.53
C PRO A 139 -1.46 5.99 -12.32
N ALA A 140 -2.74 5.72 -12.56
CA ALA A 140 -3.62 5.21 -11.51
C ALA A 140 -3.21 3.81 -11.05
N VAL A 141 -3.37 3.53 -9.77
CA VAL A 141 -3.33 2.16 -9.27
C VAL A 141 -4.61 1.44 -9.70
N ILE A 142 -4.47 0.33 -10.41
CA ILE A 142 -5.61 -0.49 -10.80
C ILE A 142 -5.88 -1.53 -9.71
N ALA A 143 -7.05 -1.45 -9.09
CA ALA A 143 -7.47 -2.35 -8.02
C ALA A 143 -8.62 -3.24 -8.48
N TYR A 144 -8.39 -4.54 -8.48
CA TYR A 144 -9.37 -5.61 -8.66
C TYR A 144 -8.86 -6.87 -7.96
N SER A 145 -9.74 -7.79 -7.63
CA SER A 145 -9.33 -9.01 -6.94
C SER A 145 -8.69 -10.00 -7.91
N LYS A 146 -7.52 -10.52 -7.53
CA LYS A 146 -6.76 -11.53 -8.26
C LYS A 146 -5.94 -12.39 -7.30
N VAL A 147 -5.52 -13.56 -7.72
CA VAL A 147 -4.55 -14.38 -6.97
C VAL A 147 -3.17 -13.72 -6.96
N TYR A 148 -2.37 -14.00 -5.94
CA TYR A 148 -1.08 -13.34 -5.77
C TYR A 148 -0.08 -13.68 -6.88
N ASP A 149 -0.20 -14.84 -7.51
CA ASP A 149 0.60 -15.33 -8.62
C ASP A 149 -0.03 -15.09 -10.00
N ALA A 150 -1.03 -14.20 -10.09
CA ALA A 150 -1.56 -13.74 -11.38
C ALA A 150 -0.44 -13.13 -12.25
N ALA A 151 -0.56 -13.27 -13.57
CA ALA A 151 0.49 -12.88 -14.53
C ALA A 151 0.90 -11.40 -14.45
N GLU A 152 0.01 -10.54 -13.97
CA GLU A 152 0.26 -9.10 -13.76
C GLU A 152 1.08 -8.79 -12.50
N ASN A 153 1.24 -9.76 -11.61
CA ASN A 153 2.06 -9.64 -10.41
C ASN A 153 3.48 -10.20 -10.67
N PRO A 154 4.50 -9.76 -9.92
CA PRO A 154 5.83 -10.31 -10.04
C PRO A 154 5.84 -11.81 -9.71
N GLN A 155 6.48 -12.61 -10.55
CA GLN A 155 6.52 -14.07 -10.41
C GLN A 155 7.70 -14.54 -9.54
N GLU A 156 8.75 -13.72 -9.43
CA GLU A 156 9.95 -14.00 -8.63
C GLU A 156 10.62 -12.70 -8.16
N GLY A 157 11.49 -12.80 -7.17
CA GLY A 157 12.31 -11.69 -6.71
C GLY A 157 11.54 -10.59 -5.97
N PHE A 158 10.37 -10.86 -5.42
CA PHE A 158 9.54 -9.88 -4.73
C PHE A 158 9.47 -10.13 -3.20
N ILE A 159 9.06 -9.11 -2.46
CA ILE A 159 8.71 -9.25 -1.05
C ILE A 159 7.22 -9.58 -0.93
N ALA A 160 6.90 -10.73 -0.35
CA ALA A 160 5.54 -11.12 -0.02
C ALA A 160 5.16 -10.59 1.37
N VAL A 161 4.16 -9.69 1.46
CA VAL A 161 3.67 -9.14 2.72
C VAL A 161 2.30 -9.72 3.03
N MET A 162 2.24 -10.58 4.07
CA MET A 162 1.01 -11.24 4.50
C MET A 162 0.18 -10.28 5.36
N THR A 163 -0.95 -9.80 4.84
CA THR A 163 -1.78 -8.76 5.48
C THR A 163 -2.94 -9.34 6.31
N CYS A 164 -3.02 -10.66 6.46
CA CYS A 164 -3.94 -11.33 7.38
C CYS A 164 -3.35 -12.64 7.89
N SER A 165 -3.72 -13.04 9.11
CA SER A 165 -3.26 -14.28 9.73
C SER A 165 -3.68 -15.54 8.94
N GLN A 166 -4.88 -15.56 8.39
CA GLN A 166 -5.36 -16.69 7.58
C GLN A 166 -4.50 -16.95 6.34
N ALA A 167 -4.12 -15.90 5.59
CA ALA A 167 -3.20 -16.06 4.47
C ALA A 167 -1.78 -16.37 4.94
N ASP A 168 -1.39 -15.85 6.10
CA ASP A 168 -0.10 -16.12 6.72
C ASP A 168 0.05 -17.60 7.11
N GLU A 169 -0.97 -18.17 7.70
CA GLU A 169 -1.02 -19.61 8.07
C GLU A 169 -1.16 -20.53 6.85
N ALA A 170 -2.01 -20.15 5.88
CA ALA A 170 -2.26 -20.95 4.68
C ALA A 170 -1.08 -20.99 3.70
N CYS A 171 -0.22 -19.96 3.71
CA CYS A 171 0.93 -19.86 2.81
C CYS A 171 2.24 -19.68 3.60
N PRO A 172 2.75 -20.70 4.27
CA PRO A 172 4.01 -20.63 5.01
C PRO A 172 5.20 -20.31 4.10
N ALA A 173 5.11 -20.67 2.82
CA ALA A 173 6.05 -20.28 1.77
C ALA A 173 5.29 -19.72 0.58
N VAL A 174 5.75 -18.57 0.06
CA VAL A 174 5.20 -17.92 -1.15
C VAL A 174 6.19 -18.16 -2.29
N ARG A 175 5.73 -18.89 -3.30
CA ARG A 175 6.59 -19.24 -4.46
C ARG A 175 7.12 -17.98 -5.13
N GLY A 176 8.41 -17.96 -5.42
CA GLY A 176 9.08 -16.86 -6.10
C GLY A 176 9.45 -15.67 -5.21
N ALA A 177 8.94 -15.59 -3.97
CA ALA A 177 9.27 -14.50 -3.06
C ALA A 177 10.73 -14.56 -2.62
N ALA A 178 11.43 -13.42 -2.69
CA ALA A 178 12.79 -13.23 -2.15
C ALA A 178 12.77 -13.08 -0.63
N ALA A 179 11.69 -12.55 -0.07
CA ALA A 179 11.45 -12.44 1.36
C ALA A 179 9.94 -12.52 1.64
N ARG A 180 9.60 -12.92 2.87
CA ARG A 180 8.23 -13.00 3.36
C ARG A 180 8.11 -12.29 4.70
N VAL A 181 7.12 -11.42 4.82
CA VAL A 181 6.90 -10.59 6.01
C VAL A 181 5.45 -10.73 6.46
N ALA A 182 5.22 -11.04 7.73
CA ALA A 182 3.90 -11.06 8.34
C ALA A 182 3.56 -9.68 8.91
N LEU A 183 2.56 -9.02 8.32
CA LEU A 183 1.99 -7.76 8.81
C LEU A 183 0.46 -7.87 8.86
N PRO A 184 -0.10 -8.76 9.71
CA PRO A 184 -1.53 -8.98 9.75
C PRO A 184 -2.29 -7.75 10.26
N TYR A 185 -3.48 -7.55 9.70
CA TYR A 185 -4.47 -6.56 10.09
C TYR A 185 -5.81 -7.25 10.35
N GLU A 186 -6.55 -6.75 11.32
CA GLU A 186 -7.94 -7.21 11.50
C GLU A 186 -8.79 -6.87 10.27
N ASP A 187 -9.68 -7.79 9.88
CA ASP A 187 -10.58 -7.56 8.77
C ASP A 187 -11.70 -6.59 9.17
N PRO A 188 -11.86 -5.45 8.47
CA PRO A 188 -12.98 -4.54 8.73
C PRO A 188 -14.35 -5.16 8.41
N LYS A 189 -14.39 -6.29 7.68
CA LYS A 189 -15.61 -7.04 7.35
C LYS A 189 -16.51 -7.31 8.56
N LYS A 190 -15.93 -7.43 9.75
CA LYS A 190 -16.70 -7.67 10.98
C LYS A 190 -17.77 -6.58 11.27
N ALA A 191 -17.62 -5.39 10.66
CA ALA A 191 -18.55 -4.28 10.80
C ALA A 191 -19.52 -4.14 9.62
N ASP A 192 -19.45 -5.00 8.60
CA ASP A 192 -20.33 -4.92 7.43
C ASP A 192 -21.80 -4.96 7.83
N GLY A 193 -22.59 -4.01 7.31
CA GLY A 193 -24.00 -3.88 7.60
C GLY A 193 -24.34 -3.30 8.99
N THR A 194 -23.36 -2.83 9.76
CA THR A 194 -23.58 -2.19 11.06
C THR A 194 -23.43 -0.66 10.97
N PRO A 195 -23.94 0.12 11.94
CA PRO A 195 -23.68 1.57 12.01
C PRO A 195 -22.18 1.95 12.06
N GLN A 196 -21.31 1.02 12.47
CA GLN A 196 -19.87 1.23 12.59
C GLN A 196 -19.11 0.88 11.32
N GLU A 197 -19.78 0.43 10.26
CA GLU A 197 -19.14 -0.01 9.00
C GLU A 197 -18.13 1.01 8.47
N ALA A 198 -18.59 2.22 8.17
CA ALA A 198 -17.74 3.26 7.58
C ALA A 198 -16.54 3.61 8.48
N SER A 199 -16.78 3.81 9.78
CA SER A 199 -15.73 4.15 10.74
C SER A 199 -14.70 3.04 10.93
N THR A 200 -15.11 1.77 10.86
CA THR A 200 -14.20 0.61 10.97
C THR A 200 -13.30 0.49 9.74
N TYR A 201 -13.84 0.71 8.54
CA TYR A 201 -13.04 0.76 7.31
C TYR A 201 -12.08 1.95 7.30
N ASP A 202 -12.53 3.12 7.75
CA ASP A 202 -11.69 4.32 7.85
C ASP A 202 -10.56 4.13 8.88
N ALA A 203 -10.85 3.50 10.01
CA ALA A 203 -9.84 3.18 11.02
C ALA A 203 -8.78 2.22 10.48
N ARG A 204 -9.17 1.20 9.72
CA ARG A 204 -8.23 0.27 9.08
C ARG A 204 -7.42 0.94 7.99
N CYS A 205 -8.05 1.75 7.15
CA CYS A 205 -7.41 2.56 6.15
C CYS A 205 -6.33 3.48 6.78
N ALA A 206 -6.68 4.18 7.85
CA ALA A 206 -5.79 5.07 8.59
C ALA A 206 -4.62 4.34 9.25
N GLN A 207 -4.86 3.17 9.84
CA GLN A 207 -3.81 2.35 10.44
C GLN A 207 -2.78 1.93 9.38
N ILE A 208 -3.25 1.36 8.26
CA ILE A 208 -2.35 0.89 7.20
C ILE A 208 -1.59 2.06 6.58
N ALA A 209 -2.25 3.20 6.34
CA ALA A 209 -1.60 4.41 5.85
C ALA A 209 -0.45 4.85 6.77
N ARG A 210 -0.71 4.98 8.07
CA ARG A 210 0.29 5.36 9.09
C ARG A 210 1.47 4.41 9.11
N GLU A 211 1.23 3.10 9.02
CA GLU A 211 2.28 2.09 9.07
C GLU A 211 3.13 2.07 7.79
N MET A 212 2.54 2.23 6.60
CA MET A 212 3.31 2.33 5.34
C MET A 212 4.13 3.62 5.30
N LEU A 213 3.59 4.75 5.77
CA LEU A 213 4.36 6.00 5.93
C LEU A 213 5.53 5.84 6.92
N TYR A 214 5.32 5.11 8.01
CA TYR A 214 6.40 4.81 8.95
C TYR A 214 7.50 3.96 8.31
N VAL A 215 7.16 2.90 7.55
CA VAL A 215 8.15 2.10 6.81
C VAL A 215 8.96 2.97 5.86
N VAL A 216 8.31 3.81 5.08
CA VAL A 216 8.97 4.71 4.13
C VAL A 216 9.87 5.73 4.85
N SER A 217 9.45 6.25 6.01
CA SER A 217 10.29 7.16 6.81
C SER A 217 11.60 6.54 7.29
N LEU A 218 11.64 5.21 7.41
CA LEU A 218 12.87 4.48 7.74
C LEU A 218 13.79 4.31 6.52
N LEU A 219 13.26 4.38 5.30
CA LEU A 219 13.99 4.17 4.05
C LEU A 219 14.56 5.47 3.47
N ALA A 220 13.86 6.58 3.67
CA ALA A 220 14.29 7.88 3.19
C ALA A 220 15.59 8.30 3.89
N PRO A 221 16.54 8.95 3.17
CA PRO A 221 17.72 9.52 3.82
C PRO A 221 17.28 10.53 4.88
N ALA A 222 17.99 10.54 6.02
CA ALA A 222 17.77 11.55 7.06
C ALA A 222 17.91 12.96 6.44
N LYS A 223 16.86 13.77 6.57
CA LYS A 223 16.87 15.16 6.11
C LYS A 223 17.76 16.00 6.99
#